data_91bc59edf0ebebb9f2760c733886af00
#
_entry.id   91bc59edf0ebebb9f2760c733886af00
#
_cell.length_a   1.000
_cell.length_b   1.000
_cell.length_c   1.000
_cell.angle_alpha   90.00
_cell.angle_beta   90.00
_cell.angle_gamma   90.00
#
_symmetry.space_group_name_H-M   'P 1'
#
loop_
_entity.id
_entity.type
_entity.pdbx_description
1 polymer ?
#
loop_
_entity_poly.entity_id
_entity_poly.type
_entity_poly.pdbx_seq_one_letter_code
_entity_poly.pdbx_strand_id
1 'polypeptide(L)'
;LVWVQGKGQGMPEYARWSRKSADEWLAFSDELAETTGTCVDYHRPGGFYIAIDEGEFRANLNVLAQLREDAGDEGYDYEVVENPTLAESLPGIGPEVPGATYCPHDGHVNPLRLLRALQEGFDLNGGTYLPRSHIDRIRPLDSGGFELFSGARLVVGCERLVIAAGHGSSDLGAQLRLSVPVLPVQGQIIVTERSPDILGYPTNYVRQTDEGNFMLGPSARDAGFDLDTQTSTLQDIARQCTRAFPYLRDLRIQRTWAALRIMTPDGFPVYTQSSEFPGAFSFSCHSGVTLAAVHAHEVPQWVLDGEIPAAYQCFGLERFDVSSSP
;
A
#
# COMPACT_ATOMS: atom_id res chain seq x y z
N LEU A 1 -1.93 -6.50 -2.41
CA LEU A 1 -2.04 -6.19 -3.84
C LEU A 1 -0.94 -5.22 -4.25
N VAL A 2 -0.44 -5.35 -5.46
CA VAL A 2 0.22 -4.31 -6.24
C VAL A 2 -0.89 -3.74 -7.13
N TRP A 3 -1.36 -2.53 -6.84
CA TRP A 3 -2.63 -2.06 -7.35
C TRP A 3 -2.54 -0.63 -7.84
N VAL A 4 -2.89 -0.38 -9.10
CA VAL A 4 -2.84 0.92 -9.77
C VAL A 4 -4.22 1.52 -9.93
N GLN A 5 -5.23 0.71 -10.23
CA GLN A 5 -6.60 1.16 -10.46
C GLN A 5 -7.14 2.05 -9.35
N GLY A 6 -7.76 3.17 -9.71
CA GLY A 6 -8.41 4.10 -8.79
C GLY A 6 -7.45 4.99 -7.98
N LYS A 7 -6.14 4.94 -8.24
CA LYS A 7 -5.16 5.79 -7.56
C LYS A 7 -4.91 7.10 -8.30
N GLY A 8 -4.72 8.17 -7.55
CA GLY A 8 -4.30 9.47 -8.09
C GLY A 8 -5.43 10.43 -8.43
N GLN A 9 -6.67 10.16 -8.02
CA GLN A 9 -7.76 11.13 -8.18
C GLN A 9 -7.43 12.43 -7.44
N GLY A 10 -7.33 13.53 -8.18
CA GLY A 10 -6.89 14.83 -7.66
C GLY A 10 -5.37 15.00 -7.48
N MET A 11 -4.58 13.96 -7.79
CA MET A 11 -3.10 13.99 -7.80
C MET A 11 -2.56 13.04 -8.88
N PRO A 12 -2.54 13.46 -10.15
CA PRO A 12 -2.11 12.60 -11.26
C PRO A 12 -0.65 12.13 -11.14
N GLU A 13 0.20 12.87 -10.42
CA GLU A 13 1.55 12.44 -10.08
C GLU A 13 1.56 11.10 -9.33
N TYR A 14 0.56 10.88 -8.46
CA TYR A 14 0.44 9.62 -7.73
C TYR A 14 -0.03 8.47 -8.63
N ALA A 15 -0.88 8.73 -9.61
CA ALA A 15 -1.24 7.73 -10.61
C ALA A 15 0.00 7.26 -11.38
N ARG A 16 0.80 8.22 -11.91
CA ARG A 16 2.06 7.93 -12.62
C ARG A 16 3.09 7.23 -11.75
N TRP A 17 3.24 7.67 -10.49
CA TRP A 17 4.17 7.06 -9.53
C TRP A 17 3.80 5.62 -9.19
N SER A 18 2.50 5.36 -8.97
CA SER A 18 1.99 4.01 -8.70
C SER A 18 2.15 3.09 -9.90
N ARG A 19 1.90 3.62 -11.12
CA ARG A 19 2.09 2.89 -12.36
C ARG A 19 3.56 2.53 -12.59
N LYS A 20 4.47 3.50 -12.44
CA LYS A 20 5.91 3.26 -12.54
C LYS A 20 6.35 2.14 -11.61
N SER A 21 5.91 2.20 -10.35
CA SER A 21 6.25 1.14 -9.40
C SER A 21 5.72 -0.23 -9.82
N ALA A 22 4.48 -0.31 -10.30
CA ALA A 22 3.90 -1.56 -10.77
C ALA A 22 4.67 -2.13 -11.98
N ASP A 23 5.17 -1.28 -12.85
CA ASP A 23 5.99 -1.69 -14.01
C ASP A 23 7.37 -2.20 -13.59
N GLU A 24 7.96 -1.66 -12.53
CA GLU A 24 9.26 -2.09 -11.99
C GLU A 24 9.16 -3.33 -11.08
N TRP A 25 7.95 -3.71 -10.64
CA TRP A 25 7.76 -4.79 -9.67
C TRP A 25 8.32 -6.15 -10.11
N LEU A 26 8.26 -6.49 -11.41
CA LEU A 26 8.80 -7.75 -11.90
C LEU A 26 10.32 -7.81 -11.71
N ALA A 27 11.03 -6.76 -12.16
CA ALA A 27 12.48 -6.66 -11.98
C ALA A 27 12.87 -6.66 -10.49
N PHE A 28 12.14 -5.93 -9.66
CA PHE A 28 12.35 -5.92 -8.20
C PHE A 28 12.13 -7.29 -7.54
N SER A 29 11.12 -8.03 -7.98
CA SER A 29 10.86 -9.40 -7.51
C SER A 29 12.00 -10.35 -7.87
N ASP A 30 12.51 -10.25 -9.10
CA ASP A 30 13.63 -11.06 -9.59
C ASP A 30 14.93 -10.71 -8.83
N GLU A 31 15.22 -9.44 -8.63
CA GLU A 31 16.36 -8.96 -7.85
C GLU A 31 16.35 -9.49 -6.40
N LEU A 32 15.17 -9.45 -5.74
CA LEU A 32 15.01 -10.03 -4.41
C LEU A 32 15.27 -11.53 -4.39
N ALA A 33 14.75 -12.26 -5.39
CA ALA A 33 14.93 -13.69 -5.49
C ALA A 33 16.41 -14.07 -5.77
N GLU A 34 17.09 -13.33 -6.66
CA GLU A 34 18.52 -13.52 -6.95
C GLU A 34 19.39 -13.22 -5.73
N THR A 35 19.09 -12.14 -5.01
CA THR A 35 19.88 -11.71 -3.85
C THR A 35 19.70 -12.63 -2.65
N THR A 36 18.46 -13.07 -2.37
CA THR A 36 18.10 -13.75 -1.12
C THR A 36 17.81 -15.24 -1.28
N GLY A 37 17.56 -15.70 -2.50
CA GLY A 37 17.03 -17.04 -2.76
C GLY A 37 15.55 -17.21 -2.39
N THR A 38 14.86 -16.13 -1.98
CA THR A 38 13.45 -16.16 -1.56
C THR A 38 12.55 -15.63 -2.67
N CYS A 39 11.75 -16.52 -3.30
CA CYS A 39 10.67 -16.11 -4.20
C CYS A 39 9.55 -15.43 -3.41
N VAL A 40 9.11 -14.26 -3.85
CA VAL A 40 8.06 -13.46 -3.17
C VAL A 40 6.66 -13.75 -3.71
N ASP A 41 6.50 -14.68 -4.63
CA ASP A 41 5.24 -15.04 -5.29
C ASP A 41 4.54 -13.81 -5.87
N TYR A 42 5.30 -13.03 -6.66
CA TYR A 42 4.74 -11.90 -7.40
C TYR A 42 4.11 -12.37 -8.70
N HIS A 43 2.84 -12.04 -8.88
CA HIS A 43 2.07 -12.31 -10.09
C HIS A 43 1.45 -11.04 -10.63
N ARG A 44 1.58 -10.82 -11.95
CA ARG A 44 0.99 -9.67 -12.65
C ARG A 44 0.07 -10.12 -13.79
N PRO A 45 -1.04 -10.80 -13.51
CA PRO A 45 -2.00 -11.18 -14.53
C PRO A 45 -2.87 -9.98 -14.98
N GLY A 46 -2.74 -8.82 -14.34
CA GLY A 46 -3.71 -7.76 -14.26
C GLY A 46 -4.61 -7.93 -13.05
N GLY A 47 -5.61 -7.05 -12.93
CA GLY A 47 -6.58 -7.09 -11.84
C GLY A 47 -7.93 -6.54 -12.24
N PHE A 48 -8.99 -7.00 -11.59
CA PHE A 48 -10.33 -6.54 -11.83
C PHE A 48 -10.89 -5.74 -10.66
N TYR A 49 -11.32 -4.52 -10.92
CA TYR A 49 -12.20 -3.80 -10.00
C TYR A 49 -13.63 -4.16 -10.36
N ILE A 50 -14.22 -5.10 -9.61
CA ILE A 50 -15.60 -5.54 -9.79
C ILE A 50 -16.55 -4.63 -9.01
N ALA A 51 -17.70 -4.33 -9.61
CA ALA A 51 -18.81 -3.64 -8.97
C ALA A 51 -19.92 -4.64 -8.65
N ILE A 52 -20.51 -4.53 -7.45
CA ILE A 52 -21.59 -5.43 -7.03
C ILE A 52 -23.00 -4.91 -7.33
N ASP A 53 -23.09 -3.71 -7.87
CA ASP A 53 -24.33 -3.12 -8.40
C ASP A 53 -24.03 -2.03 -9.44
N GLU A 54 -25.07 -1.62 -10.17
CA GLU A 54 -25.00 -0.62 -11.24
C GLU A 54 -24.52 0.77 -10.76
N GLY A 55 -24.85 1.13 -9.52
CA GLY A 55 -24.44 2.42 -8.94
C GLY A 55 -22.93 2.47 -8.73
N GLU A 56 -22.37 1.42 -8.13
CA GLU A 56 -20.93 1.26 -7.94
C GLU A 56 -20.19 1.19 -9.29
N PHE A 57 -20.76 0.45 -10.27
CA PHE A 57 -20.15 0.34 -11.59
C PHE A 57 -20.01 1.70 -12.26
N ARG A 58 -21.11 2.48 -12.33
CA ARG A 58 -21.09 3.83 -12.92
C ARG A 58 -20.17 4.79 -12.17
N ALA A 59 -20.18 4.74 -10.84
CA ALA A 59 -19.31 5.57 -10.02
C ALA A 59 -17.83 5.27 -10.32
N ASN A 60 -17.45 3.99 -10.40
CA ASN A 60 -16.09 3.59 -10.74
C ASN A 60 -15.69 4.06 -12.15
N LEU A 61 -16.57 3.87 -13.15
CA LEU A 61 -16.29 4.33 -14.52
C LEU A 61 -16.06 5.84 -14.60
N ASN A 62 -16.82 6.64 -13.85
CA ASN A 62 -16.65 8.10 -13.81
C ASN A 62 -15.29 8.47 -13.19
N VAL A 63 -14.90 7.82 -12.09
CA VAL A 63 -13.59 8.03 -11.44
C VAL A 63 -12.47 7.71 -12.42
N LEU A 64 -12.54 6.56 -13.09
CA LEU A 64 -11.49 6.12 -14.01
C LEU A 64 -11.40 6.98 -15.27
N ALA A 65 -12.54 7.44 -15.80
CA ALA A 65 -12.55 8.38 -16.93
C ALA A 65 -11.85 9.70 -16.56
N GLN A 66 -12.16 10.25 -15.38
CA GLN A 66 -11.50 11.47 -14.88
C GLN A 66 -10.01 11.25 -14.67
N LEU A 67 -9.61 10.13 -14.06
CA LEU A 67 -8.21 9.80 -13.85
C LEU A 67 -7.43 9.67 -15.16
N ARG A 68 -8.04 9.08 -16.19
CA ARG A 68 -7.42 8.98 -17.52
C ARG A 68 -7.24 10.36 -18.15
N GLU A 69 -8.22 11.26 -17.98
CA GLU A 69 -8.12 12.65 -18.45
C GLU A 69 -7.00 13.41 -17.70
N ASP A 70 -6.94 13.30 -16.38
CA ASP A 70 -6.00 14.03 -15.53
C ASP A 70 -4.55 13.50 -15.66
N ALA A 71 -4.36 12.19 -15.70
CA ALA A 71 -3.05 11.55 -15.72
C ALA A 71 -2.47 11.36 -17.13
N GLY A 72 -3.31 11.42 -18.16
CA GLY A 72 -2.98 11.10 -19.54
C GLY A 72 -2.74 9.59 -19.78
N ASP A 73 -2.47 9.23 -21.04
CA ASP A 73 -2.32 7.83 -21.46
C ASP A 73 -1.13 7.12 -20.77
N GLU A 74 -0.10 7.86 -20.42
CA GLU A 74 1.08 7.31 -19.72
C GLU A 74 0.79 6.94 -18.26
N GLY A 75 -0.30 7.46 -17.68
CA GLY A 75 -0.64 7.27 -16.27
C GLY A 75 -1.71 6.22 -16.01
N TYR A 76 -2.59 5.92 -16.98
CA TYR A 76 -3.80 5.20 -16.64
C TYR A 76 -4.42 4.35 -17.75
N ASP A 77 -4.19 3.02 -17.70
CA ASP A 77 -4.80 2.04 -18.61
C ASP A 77 -5.88 1.24 -17.89
N TYR A 78 -7.05 1.12 -18.49
CA TYR A 78 -8.08 0.18 -18.06
C TYR A 78 -8.98 -0.21 -19.21
N GLU A 79 -9.60 -1.38 -19.09
CA GLU A 79 -10.63 -1.88 -19.99
C GLU A 79 -11.92 -2.09 -19.21
N VAL A 80 -13.05 -1.79 -19.85
CA VAL A 80 -14.38 -2.06 -19.28
C VAL A 80 -14.84 -3.42 -19.76
N VAL A 81 -15.18 -4.31 -18.83
CA VAL A 81 -15.63 -5.68 -19.11
C VAL A 81 -17.00 -5.89 -18.47
N GLU A 82 -18.02 -6.10 -19.27
CA GLU A 82 -19.38 -6.35 -18.80
C GLU A 82 -19.66 -7.84 -18.68
N ASN A 83 -20.61 -8.21 -17.82
CA ASN A 83 -21.18 -9.55 -17.78
C ASN A 83 -22.05 -9.78 -19.07
N PRO A 84 -21.96 -10.93 -19.81
CA PRO A 84 -21.36 -12.20 -19.38
C PRO A 84 -19.88 -12.41 -19.72
N THR A 85 -19.23 -11.54 -20.50
CA THR A 85 -17.82 -11.70 -20.91
C THR A 85 -16.88 -11.80 -19.69
N LEU A 86 -17.22 -11.08 -18.62
CA LEU A 86 -16.47 -11.11 -17.36
C LEU A 86 -16.37 -12.53 -16.74
N ALA A 87 -17.38 -13.38 -16.95
CA ALA A 87 -17.40 -14.75 -16.45
C ALA A 87 -16.31 -15.65 -17.08
N GLU A 88 -15.80 -15.29 -18.26
CA GLU A 88 -14.70 -16.02 -18.91
C GLU A 88 -13.37 -15.80 -18.15
N SER A 89 -13.15 -14.58 -17.63
CA SER A 89 -11.96 -14.20 -16.87
C SER A 89 -12.10 -14.50 -15.37
N LEU A 90 -13.33 -14.37 -14.83
CA LEU A 90 -13.63 -14.56 -13.42
C LEU A 90 -14.68 -15.69 -13.24
N PRO A 91 -14.26 -16.95 -13.29
CA PRO A 91 -15.17 -18.09 -13.15
C PRO A 91 -15.98 -18.04 -11.86
N GLY A 92 -17.28 -18.23 -11.96
CA GLY A 92 -18.20 -18.21 -10.82
C GLY A 92 -18.53 -16.81 -10.31
N ILE A 93 -18.26 -15.76 -11.09
CA ILE A 93 -18.74 -14.40 -10.81
C ILE A 93 -20.29 -14.39 -10.68
N GLY A 94 -20.79 -13.64 -9.71
CA GLY A 94 -22.22 -13.56 -9.42
C GLY A 94 -23.02 -12.92 -10.58
N PRO A 95 -24.24 -13.40 -10.83
CA PRO A 95 -25.07 -12.87 -11.92
C PRO A 95 -25.55 -11.43 -11.67
N GLU A 96 -25.45 -10.93 -10.43
CA GLU A 96 -25.83 -9.57 -10.06
C GLU A 96 -24.71 -8.56 -10.34
N VAL A 97 -23.47 -9.03 -10.61
CA VAL A 97 -22.33 -8.18 -10.95
C VAL A 97 -22.54 -7.62 -12.37
N PRO A 98 -22.73 -6.31 -12.54
CA PRO A 98 -22.98 -5.73 -13.87
C PRO A 98 -21.73 -5.73 -14.75
N GLY A 99 -20.55 -5.57 -14.15
CA GLY A 99 -19.28 -5.48 -14.85
C GLY A 99 -18.12 -5.19 -13.93
N ALA A 100 -16.97 -5.01 -14.54
CA ALA A 100 -15.70 -4.69 -13.90
C ALA A 100 -14.86 -3.78 -14.79
N THR A 101 -13.81 -3.22 -14.21
CA THR A 101 -12.71 -2.64 -14.99
C THR A 101 -11.45 -3.48 -14.78
N TYR A 102 -10.77 -3.78 -15.88
CA TYR A 102 -9.52 -4.52 -15.90
C TYR A 102 -8.34 -3.57 -16.07
N CYS A 103 -7.30 -3.72 -15.28
CA CYS A 103 -6.04 -3.01 -15.44
C CYS A 103 -4.88 -4.01 -15.58
N PRO A 104 -4.11 -3.96 -16.69
CA PRO A 104 -3.01 -4.91 -16.92
C PRO A 104 -1.80 -4.71 -16.00
N HIS A 105 -1.75 -3.59 -15.27
CA HIS A 105 -0.66 -3.24 -14.37
C HIS A 105 -0.88 -3.71 -12.93
N ASP A 106 -2.08 -4.16 -12.62
CA ASP A 106 -2.41 -4.70 -11.31
C ASP A 106 -1.88 -6.12 -11.14
N GLY A 107 -1.60 -6.46 -9.90
CA GLY A 107 -1.08 -7.77 -9.53
C GLY A 107 -1.13 -8.01 -8.03
N HIS A 108 -0.46 -9.04 -7.60
CA HIS A 108 -0.35 -9.36 -6.18
C HIS A 108 0.98 -10.03 -5.85
N VAL A 109 1.31 -9.99 -4.57
CA VAL A 109 2.53 -10.56 -4.00
C VAL A 109 2.18 -11.21 -2.66
N ASN A 110 2.95 -12.19 -2.24
CA ASN A 110 2.87 -12.73 -0.88
C ASN A 110 3.58 -11.77 0.10
N PRO A 111 2.84 -11.02 0.93
CA PRO A 111 3.44 -9.98 1.76
C PRO A 111 4.37 -10.51 2.85
N LEU A 112 4.17 -11.76 3.29
CA LEU A 112 5.03 -12.37 4.31
C LEU A 112 6.37 -12.80 3.71
N ARG A 113 6.34 -13.36 2.49
CA ARG A 113 7.58 -13.69 1.76
C ARG A 113 8.32 -12.43 1.35
N LEU A 114 7.60 -11.38 0.93
CA LEU A 114 8.19 -10.08 0.63
C LEU A 114 8.93 -9.52 1.85
N LEU A 115 8.27 -9.48 3.00
CA LEU A 115 8.90 -8.98 4.23
C LEU A 115 10.15 -9.79 4.61
N ARG A 116 10.08 -11.11 4.45
CA ARG A 116 11.22 -12.00 4.69
C ARG A 116 12.38 -11.71 3.72
N ALA A 117 12.11 -11.62 2.42
CA ALA A 117 13.13 -11.33 1.41
C ALA A 117 13.79 -9.97 1.66
N LEU A 118 12.99 -8.94 1.99
CA LEU A 118 13.51 -7.61 2.35
C LEU A 118 14.43 -7.66 3.57
N GLN A 119 14.05 -8.42 4.62
CA GLN A 119 14.89 -8.59 5.81
C GLN A 119 16.20 -9.34 5.47
N GLU A 120 16.10 -10.43 4.72
CA GLU A 120 17.27 -11.19 4.27
C GLU A 120 18.21 -10.34 3.40
N GLY A 121 17.65 -9.58 2.43
CA GLY A 121 18.42 -8.66 1.61
C GLY A 121 19.09 -7.55 2.42
N PHE A 122 18.40 -7.01 3.42
CA PHE A 122 18.96 -6.02 4.34
C PHE A 122 20.17 -6.58 5.11
N ASP A 123 20.06 -7.78 5.67
CA ASP A 123 21.13 -8.43 6.43
C ASP A 123 22.32 -8.77 5.51
N LEU A 124 22.07 -9.29 4.29
CA LEU A 124 23.11 -9.63 3.31
C LEU A 124 23.87 -8.40 2.82
N ASN A 125 23.24 -7.24 2.75
CA ASN A 125 23.89 -5.96 2.43
C ASN A 125 24.54 -5.29 3.65
N GLY A 126 24.70 -6.00 4.77
CA GLY A 126 25.40 -5.51 5.96
C GLY A 126 24.56 -4.59 6.85
N GLY A 127 23.27 -4.54 6.65
CA GLY A 127 22.34 -3.81 7.52
C GLY A 127 22.34 -4.37 8.94
N THR A 128 22.14 -3.51 9.94
CA THR A 128 22.02 -3.92 11.34
C THR A 128 20.58 -3.78 11.80
N TYR A 129 19.89 -4.90 11.97
CA TYR A 129 18.52 -4.93 12.50
C TYR A 129 18.55 -4.96 14.03
N LEU A 130 17.91 -3.99 14.67
CA LEU A 130 17.82 -3.85 16.12
C LEU A 130 16.38 -4.11 16.61
N PRO A 131 15.95 -5.37 16.74
CA PRO A 131 14.59 -5.69 17.20
C PRO A 131 14.40 -5.25 18.67
N ARG A 132 13.15 -5.00 19.06
CA ARG A 132 12.77 -4.57 20.41
C ARG A 132 13.46 -3.27 20.87
N SER A 133 13.78 -2.40 19.92
CA SER A 133 14.37 -1.10 20.16
C SER A 133 13.33 -0.02 19.82
N HIS A 134 12.42 0.24 20.76
CA HIS A 134 11.45 1.32 20.63
C HIS A 134 12.18 2.67 20.73
N ILE A 135 12.11 3.47 19.70
CA ILE A 135 12.67 4.84 19.71
C ILE A 135 11.55 5.80 20.12
N ASP A 136 11.80 6.53 21.20
CA ASP A 136 10.87 7.54 21.72
C ASP A 136 11.44 8.96 21.68
N ARG A 137 12.78 9.10 21.49
CA ARG A 137 13.42 10.40 21.45
C ARG A 137 14.53 10.46 20.40
N ILE A 138 14.55 11.56 19.66
CA ILE A 138 15.58 11.91 18.67
C ILE A 138 16.28 13.17 19.17
N ARG A 139 17.61 13.16 19.18
CA ARG A 139 18.44 14.33 19.50
C ARG A 139 19.29 14.70 18.29
N PRO A 140 18.99 15.81 17.62
CA PRO A 140 19.92 16.38 16.64
C PRO A 140 21.21 16.82 17.33
N LEU A 141 22.33 16.71 16.61
CA LEU A 141 23.65 17.10 17.09
C LEU A 141 24.11 18.42 16.42
N ASP A 142 24.74 19.30 17.17
CA ASP A 142 25.29 20.56 16.64
C ASP A 142 26.35 20.33 15.54
N SER A 143 27.05 19.18 15.62
CA SER A 143 28.03 18.75 14.62
C SER A 143 27.41 18.13 13.36
N GLY A 144 26.10 18.05 13.30
CA GLY A 144 25.34 17.29 12.29
C GLY A 144 25.07 15.84 12.72
N GLY A 145 24.00 15.27 12.18
CA GLY A 145 23.56 13.91 12.51
C GLY A 145 22.63 13.85 13.72
N PHE A 146 22.32 12.61 14.16
CA PHE A 146 21.26 12.33 15.12
C PHE A 146 21.67 11.24 16.10
N GLU A 147 21.16 11.32 17.30
CA GLU A 147 21.18 10.25 18.29
C GLU A 147 19.76 9.82 18.62
N LEU A 148 19.53 8.51 18.62
CA LEU A 148 18.23 7.90 18.86
C LEU A 148 18.21 7.18 20.20
N PHE A 149 17.17 7.42 20.98
CA PHE A 149 17.06 6.91 22.34
C PHE A 149 15.80 6.07 22.55
N SER A 150 15.95 5.11 23.47
CA SER A 150 14.85 4.37 24.09
C SER A 150 14.88 4.71 25.59
N GLY A 151 13.99 5.60 26.02
CA GLY A 151 14.07 6.23 27.34
C GLY A 151 15.38 6.97 27.53
N ALA A 152 16.17 6.58 28.54
CA ALA A 152 17.48 7.16 28.80
C ALA A 152 18.64 6.49 28.02
N ARG A 153 18.38 5.35 27.38
CA ARG A 153 19.43 4.57 26.69
C ARG A 153 19.64 5.07 25.28
N LEU A 154 20.87 5.46 24.95
CA LEU A 154 21.28 5.67 23.56
C LEU A 154 21.25 4.33 22.81
N VAL A 155 20.51 4.27 21.71
CA VAL A 155 20.40 3.07 20.87
C VAL A 155 21.40 3.13 19.73
N VAL A 156 21.42 4.25 18.98
CA VAL A 156 22.28 4.42 17.81
C VAL A 156 22.49 5.91 17.51
N GLY A 157 23.64 6.24 16.93
CA GLY A 157 23.91 7.53 16.28
C GLY A 157 23.98 7.34 14.76
N CYS A 158 23.57 8.34 14.00
CA CYS A 158 23.59 8.32 12.54
C CYS A 158 23.79 9.71 11.96
N GLU A 159 24.30 9.79 10.73
CA GLU A 159 24.45 11.04 9.97
C GLU A 159 23.14 11.44 9.28
N ARG A 160 22.38 10.45 8.82
CA ARG A 160 21.10 10.63 8.16
C ARG A 160 20.05 9.76 8.85
N LEU A 161 18.84 10.27 8.91
CA LEU A 161 17.71 9.63 9.58
C LEU A 161 16.51 9.57 8.65
N VAL A 162 15.96 8.37 8.49
CA VAL A 162 14.68 8.16 7.81
C VAL A 162 13.64 7.69 8.83
N ILE A 163 12.59 8.46 8.99
CA ILE A 163 11.42 8.09 9.79
C ILE A 163 10.43 7.38 8.87
N ALA A 164 10.36 6.05 8.99
CA ALA A 164 9.40 5.18 8.29
C ALA A 164 8.58 4.39 9.33
N ALA A 165 8.18 5.07 10.40
CA ALA A 165 7.64 4.47 11.63
C ALA A 165 6.12 4.25 11.60
N GLY A 166 5.47 4.37 10.44
CA GLY A 166 4.04 4.22 10.33
C GLY A 166 3.29 5.25 11.18
N HIS A 167 2.42 4.81 12.10
CA HIS A 167 1.71 5.73 13.00
C HIS A 167 2.63 6.48 13.96
N GLY A 168 3.80 5.92 14.29
CA GLY A 168 4.81 6.60 15.10
C GLY A 168 5.52 7.76 14.38
N SER A 169 5.31 7.92 13.07
CA SER A 169 5.94 9.00 12.30
C SER A 169 5.48 10.38 12.73
N SER A 170 4.25 10.54 13.25
CA SER A 170 3.76 11.81 13.78
C SER A 170 4.58 12.27 14.99
N ASP A 171 4.73 11.40 16.00
CA ASP A 171 5.40 11.74 17.25
C ASP A 171 6.92 11.93 17.06
N LEU A 172 7.55 11.06 16.27
CA LEU A 172 8.97 11.16 15.97
C LEU A 172 9.28 12.34 15.05
N GLY A 173 8.44 12.55 14.03
CA GLY A 173 8.58 13.66 13.09
C GLY A 173 8.46 15.02 13.78
N ALA A 174 7.52 15.17 14.72
CA ALA A 174 7.32 16.41 15.45
C ALA A 174 8.58 16.88 16.19
N GLN A 175 9.45 15.95 16.63
CA GLN A 175 10.73 16.27 17.26
C GLN A 175 11.74 16.90 16.28
N LEU A 176 11.51 16.73 14.99
CA LEU A 176 12.35 17.25 13.90
C LEU A 176 11.61 18.30 13.04
N ARG A 177 10.55 18.92 13.58
CA ARG A 177 9.70 19.89 12.87
C ARG A 177 9.01 19.33 11.63
N LEU A 178 8.76 18.04 11.62
CA LEU A 178 8.00 17.34 10.59
C LEU A 178 6.65 16.93 11.15
N SER A 179 5.59 17.67 10.81
CA SER A 179 4.22 17.38 11.29
C SER A 179 3.53 16.39 10.34
N VAL A 180 3.95 15.13 10.36
CA VAL A 180 3.41 14.08 9.47
C VAL A 180 2.00 13.69 9.90
N PRO A 181 0.95 13.99 9.11
CA PRO A 181 -0.45 13.77 9.48
C PRO A 181 -0.88 12.35 9.12
N VAL A 182 -0.53 11.35 9.93
CA VAL A 182 -0.97 9.96 9.72
C VAL A 182 -2.13 9.60 10.64
N LEU A 183 -3.12 8.94 10.07
CA LEU A 183 -4.37 8.56 10.73
C LEU A 183 -4.53 7.03 10.67
N PRO A 184 -5.00 6.39 11.76
CA PRO A 184 -5.32 4.97 11.75
C PRO A 184 -6.68 4.73 11.09
N VAL A 185 -6.72 3.87 10.08
CA VAL A 185 -7.97 3.35 9.50
C VAL A 185 -7.96 1.84 9.60
N GLN A 186 -8.88 1.29 10.41
CA GLN A 186 -8.96 -0.14 10.61
C GLN A 186 -9.50 -0.84 9.36
N GLY A 187 -8.80 -1.88 8.91
CA GLY A 187 -9.26 -2.83 7.91
C GLY A 187 -9.34 -4.23 8.49
N GLN A 188 -10.38 -4.97 8.13
CA GLN A 188 -10.55 -6.36 8.54
C GLN A 188 -10.49 -7.27 7.32
N ILE A 189 -9.98 -8.47 7.53
CA ILE A 189 -9.81 -9.49 6.49
C ILE A 189 -10.37 -10.82 7.00
N ILE A 190 -11.00 -11.55 6.09
CA ILE A 190 -11.36 -12.95 6.26
C ILE A 190 -10.46 -13.81 5.38
N VAL A 191 -9.95 -14.90 5.93
CA VAL A 191 -9.24 -15.94 5.17
C VAL A 191 -10.03 -17.24 5.25
N THR A 192 -10.26 -17.86 4.08
CA THR A 192 -10.98 -19.13 4.00
C THR A 192 -10.04 -20.32 4.13
N GLU A 193 -10.61 -21.51 4.24
CA GLU A 193 -9.90 -22.76 3.97
C GLU A 193 -9.37 -22.79 2.52
N ARG A 194 -8.49 -23.75 2.26
CA ARG A 194 -7.92 -23.94 0.92
C ARG A 194 -8.96 -24.47 -0.04
N SER A 195 -8.90 -24.01 -1.26
CA SER A 195 -9.72 -24.43 -2.39
C SER A 195 -8.81 -24.71 -3.59
N PRO A 196 -9.22 -25.51 -4.58
CA PRO A 196 -8.54 -25.57 -5.85
C PRO A 196 -8.34 -24.19 -6.45
N ASP A 197 -7.35 -24.05 -7.32
CA ASP A 197 -7.13 -22.79 -8.03
C ASP A 197 -8.30 -22.51 -8.98
N ILE A 198 -9.02 -21.42 -8.70
CA ILE A 198 -10.23 -21.02 -9.43
C ILE A 198 -10.09 -19.59 -9.92
N LEU A 199 -9.47 -18.70 -9.12
CA LEU A 199 -9.42 -17.27 -9.36
C LEU A 199 -8.01 -16.83 -9.77
N GLY A 200 -7.75 -16.77 -11.08
CA GLY A 200 -6.45 -16.40 -11.64
C GLY A 200 -6.12 -14.91 -11.55
N TYR A 201 -7.09 -14.06 -11.21
CA TYR A 201 -6.92 -12.61 -11.12
C TYR A 201 -7.27 -12.08 -9.73
N PRO A 202 -6.48 -11.17 -9.16
CA PRO A 202 -6.89 -10.43 -7.97
C PRO A 202 -8.03 -9.46 -8.31
N THR A 203 -8.91 -9.26 -7.33
CA THR A 203 -9.97 -8.25 -7.42
C THR A 203 -9.93 -7.32 -6.21
N ASN A 204 -10.69 -6.23 -6.24
CA ASN A 204 -10.88 -5.35 -5.09
C ASN A 204 -11.56 -6.03 -3.90
N TYR A 205 -12.31 -7.10 -4.10
CA TYR A 205 -13.03 -7.84 -3.05
C TYR A 205 -12.33 -9.12 -2.62
N VAL A 206 -11.75 -9.86 -3.56
CA VAL A 206 -11.28 -11.22 -3.35
C VAL A 206 -9.96 -11.45 -4.06
N ARG A 207 -9.05 -12.12 -3.37
CA ARG A 207 -7.82 -12.65 -3.96
C ARG A 207 -7.64 -14.09 -3.52
N GLN A 208 -7.32 -14.99 -4.44
CA GLN A 208 -6.82 -16.32 -4.11
C GLN A 208 -5.31 -16.27 -3.92
N THR A 209 -4.78 -16.94 -2.90
CA THR A 209 -3.35 -17.05 -2.64
C THR A 209 -2.79 -18.30 -3.30
N ASP A 210 -1.46 -18.37 -3.48
CA ASP A 210 -0.78 -19.54 -4.05
C ASP A 210 -0.98 -20.81 -3.22
N GLU A 211 -1.29 -20.66 -1.92
CA GLU A 211 -1.65 -21.79 -1.07
C GLU A 211 -3.12 -22.23 -1.23
N GLY A 212 -3.91 -21.54 -2.06
CA GLY A 212 -5.30 -21.84 -2.36
C GLY A 212 -6.35 -21.21 -1.41
N ASN A 213 -5.92 -20.39 -0.44
CA ASN A 213 -6.85 -19.68 0.43
C ASN A 213 -7.42 -18.45 -0.28
N PHE A 214 -8.68 -18.11 -0.04
CA PHE A 214 -9.22 -16.80 -0.43
C PHE A 214 -9.03 -15.80 0.70
N MET A 215 -8.56 -14.62 0.34
CA MET A 215 -8.54 -13.43 1.18
C MET A 215 -9.68 -12.52 0.77
N LEU A 216 -10.59 -12.25 1.71
CA LEU A 216 -11.80 -11.47 1.50
C LEU A 216 -11.66 -10.11 2.20
N GLY A 217 -11.93 -9.05 1.50
CA GLY A 217 -11.94 -7.63 1.90
C GLY A 217 -12.65 -6.84 0.80
N PRO A 218 -12.62 -5.51 0.82
CA PRO A 218 -12.07 -4.60 1.80
C PRO A 218 -13.04 -4.26 2.94
N SER A 219 -12.52 -3.60 3.95
CA SER A 219 -13.30 -2.79 4.88
C SER A 219 -12.50 -1.58 5.33
N ALA A 220 -13.17 -0.51 5.72
CA ALA A 220 -12.56 0.68 6.26
C ALA A 220 -13.43 1.21 7.40
N ARG A 221 -12.82 1.42 8.58
CA ARG A 221 -13.52 1.86 9.76
C ARG A 221 -12.65 2.84 10.53
N ASP A 222 -13.25 3.93 10.98
CA ASP A 222 -12.66 4.78 12.00
C ASP A 222 -12.87 4.10 13.37
N ALA A 223 -11.81 3.56 13.91
CA ALA A 223 -11.79 2.80 15.17
C ALA A 223 -10.62 3.24 16.07
N GLY A 224 -9.98 4.36 15.74
CA GLY A 224 -8.75 4.74 16.40
C GLY A 224 -7.70 3.63 16.29
N PHE A 225 -7.08 3.26 17.40
CA PHE A 225 -6.07 2.20 17.45
C PHE A 225 -6.63 0.82 17.87
N ASP A 226 -7.96 0.62 17.78
CA ASP A 226 -8.58 -0.68 18.05
C ASP A 226 -8.16 -1.71 16.98
N LEU A 227 -7.71 -2.89 17.43
CA LEU A 227 -7.31 -4.04 16.60
C LEU A 227 -8.28 -5.22 16.72
N ASP A 228 -9.38 -5.06 17.44
CA ASP A 228 -10.37 -6.12 17.57
C ASP A 228 -11.25 -6.23 16.33
N THR A 229 -11.52 -7.45 15.92
CA THR A 229 -12.45 -7.71 14.82
C THR A 229 -13.90 -7.50 15.27
N GLN A 230 -14.70 -6.92 14.38
CA GLN A 230 -16.13 -6.65 14.62
C GLN A 230 -16.96 -7.61 13.76
N THR A 231 -17.86 -8.35 14.41
CA THR A 231 -18.73 -9.33 13.72
C THR A 231 -19.55 -8.67 12.59
N SER A 232 -20.08 -7.48 12.80
CA SER A 232 -20.84 -6.75 11.78
C SER A 232 -19.99 -6.45 10.53
N THR A 233 -18.75 -6.00 10.72
CA THR A 233 -17.83 -5.74 9.60
C THR A 233 -17.48 -7.03 8.85
N LEU A 234 -17.23 -8.12 9.58
CA LEU A 234 -16.98 -9.42 8.95
C LEU A 234 -18.19 -9.93 8.17
N GLN A 235 -19.41 -9.72 8.68
CA GLN A 235 -20.66 -10.04 7.97
C GLN A 235 -20.80 -9.23 6.68
N ASP A 236 -20.46 -7.94 6.70
CA ASP A 236 -20.52 -7.09 5.51
C ASP A 236 -19.50 -7.52 4.45
N ILE A 237 -18.27 -7.83 4.85
CA ILE A 237 -17.24 -8.40 3.96
C ILE A 237 -17.76 -9.70 3.33
N ALA A 238 -18.24 -10.63 4.16
CA ALA A 238 -18.74 -11.91 3.67
C ALA A 238 -19.92 -11.74 2.72
N ARG A 239 -20.85 -10.83 3.01
CA ARG A 239 -21.99 -10.52 2.15
C ARG A 239 -21.55 -9.98 0.78
N GLN A 240 -20.66 -9.01 0.75
CA GLN A 240 -20.16 -8.42 -0.49
C GLN A 240 -19.40 -9.45 -1.32
N CYS A 241 -18.47 -10.17 -0.71
CA CYS A 241 -17.68 -11.19 -1.41
C CYS A 241 -18.52 -12.35 -1.93
N THR A 242 -19.56 -12.80 -1.20
CA THR A 242 -20.46 -13.86 -1.66
C THR A 242 -21.50 -13.40 -2.68
N ARG A 243 -21.77 -12.09 -2.80
CA ARG A 243 -22.50 -11.51 -3.95
C ARG A 243 -21.62 -11.51 -5.18
N ALA A 244 -20.35 -11.12 -5.02
CA ALA A 244 -19.39 -11.13 -6.12
C ALA A 244 -19.09 -12.55 -6.59
N PHE A 245 -18.86 -13.48 -5.66
CA PHE A 245 -18.54 -14.89 -5.94
C PHE A 245 -19.37 -15.83 -5.07
N PRO A 246 -20.54 -16.28 -5.54
CA PRO A 246 -21.46 -17.10 -4.75
C PRO A 246 -20.88 -18.40 -4.18
N TYR A 247 -19.90 -19.02 -4.84
CA TYR A 247 -19.25 -20.24 -4.35
C TYR A 247 -18.48 -20.06 -3.04
N LEU A 248 -18.13 -18.85 -2.67
CA LEU A 248 -17.48 -18.58 -1.37
C LEU A 248 -18.35 -18.89 -0.16
N ARG A 249 -19.68 -19.05 -0.34
CA ARG A 249 -20.61 -19.43 0.73
C ARG A 249 -20.33 -20.82 1.31
N ASP A 250 -19.76 -21.70 0.48
CA ASP A 250 -19.50 -23.09 0.84
C ASP A 250 -18.17 -23.29 1.56
N LEU A 251 -17.34 -22.24 1.61
CA LEU A 251 -16.01 -22.27 2.22
C LEU A 251 -16.07 -21.89 3.70
N ARG A 252 -15.29 -22.61 4.51
CA ARG A 252 -15.14 -22.30 5.92
C ARG A 252 -14.17 -21.14 6.14
N ILE A 253 -14.50 -20.27 7.07
CA ILE A 253 -13.60 -19.26 7.57
C ILE A 253 -12.53 -19.94 8.42
N GLN A 254 -11.27 -19.77 8.05
CA GLN A 254 -10.12 -20.30 8.77
C GLN A 254 -9.55 -19.27 9.74
N ARG A 255 -9.52 -17.98 9.34
CA ARG A 255 -8.92 -16.91 10.12
C ARG A 255 -9.54 -15.56 9.81
N THR A 256 -9.58 -14.71 10.83
CA THR A 256 -9.90 -13.28 10.68
C THR A 256 -8.91 -12.46 11.48
N TRP A 257 -8.65 -11.23 11.03
CA TRP A 257 -7.89 -10.25 11.82
C TRP A 257 -8.26 -8.83 11.40
N ALA A 258 -7.90 -7.87 12.25
CA ALA A 258 -7.91 -6.45 11.94
C ALA A 258 -6.49 -5.90 11.92
N ALA A 259 -6.27 -4.85 11.12
CA ALA A 259 -5.03 -4.11 11.08
C ALA A 259 -5.30 -2.63 10.78
N LEU A 260 -4.37 -1.76 11.17
CA LEU A 260 -4.49 -0.33 10.94
C LEU A 260 -3.70 0.06 9.69
N ARG A 261 -4.38 0.68 8.74
CA ARG A 261 -3.75 1.35 7.61
C ARG A 261 -3.15 2.66 8.09
N ILE A 262 -2.00 3.00 7.54
CA ILE A 262 -1.37 4.31 7.70
C ILE A 262 -1.96 5.22 6.62
N MET A 263 -2.95 6.01 7.00
CA MET A 263 -3.62 6.93 6.07
C MET A 263 -3.14 8.35 6.31
N THR A 264 -2.96 9.09 5.23
CA THR A 264 -2.86 10.54 5.22
C THR A 264 -4.24 11.16 5.00
N PRO A 265 -4.50 12.44 5.32
CA PRO A 265 -5.82 13.04 5.16
C PRO A 265 -6.39 12.97 3.75
N ASP A 266 -5.52 13.02 2.74
CA ASP A 266 -5.85 12.96 1.32
C ASP A 266 -5.60 11.57 0.69
N GLY A 267 -5.05 10.61 1.45
CA GLY A 267 -4.74 9.26 0.98
C GLY A 267 -3.45 9.13 0.13
N PHE A 268 -2.74 10.23 -0.11
CA PHE A 268 -1.50 10.23 -0.90
C PHE A 268 -0.24 10.08 -0.03
N PRO A 269 0.89 9.61 -0.58
CA PRO A 269 2.15 9.52 0.15
C PRO A 269 2.58 10.86 0.74
N VAL A 270 3.31 10.80 1.84
CA VAL A 270 4.08 11.94 2.38
C VAL A 270 5.56 11.63 2.25
N TYR A 271 6.25 12.44 1.47
CA TYR A 271 7.70 12.45 1.35
C TYR A 271 8.19 13.83 1.75
N THR A 272 8.93 13.91 2.84
CA THR A 272 9.31 15.21 3.40
C THR A 272 10.69 15.14 4.04
N GLN A 273 11.35 16.28 4.07
CA GLN A 273 12.65 16.50 4.69
C GLN A 273 12.57 17.69 5.64
N SER A 274 13.24 17.62 6.77
CA SER A 274 13.32 18.74 7.69
C SER A 274 14.19 19.87 7.13
N SER A 275 13.64 21.05 7.08
CA SER A 275 14.40 22.28 6.73
C SER A 275 15.31 22.75 7.86
N GLU A 276 14.95 22.42 9.13
CA GLU A 276 15.71 22.82 10.32
C GLU A 276 16.84 21.82 10.64
N PHE A 277 16.63 20.53 10.32
CA PHE A 277 17.57 19.44 10.60
C PHE A 277 17.95 18.70 9.33
N PRO A 278 18.91 19.21 8.54
CA PRO A 278 19.35 18.58 7.30
C PRO A 278 19.77 17.11 7.52
N GLY A 279 19.34 16.22 6.64
CA GLY A 279 19.57 14.78 6.76
C GLY A 279 18.45 14.02 7.49
N ALA A 280 17.40 14.70 7.99
CA ALA A 280 16.22 14.07 8.54
C ALA A 280 15.08 14.02 7.51
N PHE A 281 14.60 12.82 7.21
CA PHE A 281 13.51 12.54 6.26
C PHE A 281 12.37 11.79 6.95
N SER A 282 11.15 11.97 6.43
CA SER A 282 10.03 11.12 6.79
C SER A 282 9.30 10.66 5.54
N PHE A 283 9.09 9.34 5.44
CA PHE A 283 8.37 8.69 4.35
C PHE A 283 7.21 7.88 4.91
N SER A 284 6.00 8.24 4.53
CA SER A 284 4.77 7.57 4.97
C SER A 284 3.82 7.40 3.80
N CYS A 285 3.23 6.21 3.66
CA CYS A 285 2.23 5.96 2.62
C CYS A 285 1.30 4.80 2.99
N HIS A 286 0.06 4.87 2.51
CA HIS A 286 -0.89 3.77 2.60
C HIS A 286 -0.47 2.58 1.71
N SER A 287 0.01 2.85 0.52
CA SER A 287 0.24 1.83 -0.52
C SER A 287 1.68 1.32 -0.57
N GLY A 288 2.31 1.08 0.59
CA GLY A 288 3.71 0.68 0.69
C GLY A 288 4.07 -0.57 -0.14
N VAL A 289 3.16 -1.54 -0.27
CA VAL A 289 3.39 -2.71 -1.13
C VAL A 289 3.40 -2.31 -2.61
N THR A 290 2.42 -1.53 -3.07
CA THR A 290 2.41 -1.07 -4.47
C THR A 290 3.67 -0.29 -4.82
N LEU A 291 4.11 0.61 -3.92
CA LEU A 291 5.24 1.51 -4.14
C LEU A 291 6.61 0.89 -3.77
N ALA A 292 6.66 -0.38 -3.36
CA ALA A 292 7.89 -0.97 -2.84
C ALA A 292 9.05 -0.96 -3.84
N ALA A 293 8.79 -1.21 -5.12
CA ALA A 293 9.82 -1.24 -6.15
C ALA A 293 10.49 0.14 -6.33
N VAL A 294 9.71 1.19 -6.57
CA VAL A 294 10.27 2.55 -6.71
C VAL A 294 10.86 3.07 -5.41
N HIS A 295 10.32 2.68 -4.24
CA HIS A 295 10.93 3.03 -2.97
C HIS A 295 12.31 2.38 -2.81
N ALA A 296 12.47 1.13 -3.22
CA ALA A 296 13.77 0.46 -3.16
C ALA A 296 14.80 1.04 -4.14
N HIS A 297 14.35 1.42 -5.34
CA HIS A 297 15.25 1.88 -6.40
C HIS A 297 15.59 3.38 -6.32
N GLU A 298 14.67 4.23 -5.84
CA GLU A 298 14.86 5.68 -5.92
C GLU A 298 15.08 6.35 -4.57
N VAL A 299 14.30 6.00 -3.54
CA VAL A 299 14.35 6.71 -2.25
C VAL A 299 15.71 6.66 -1.56
N PRO A 300 16.50 5.57 -1.63
CA PRO A 300 17.85 5.56 -1.06
C PRO A 300 18.74 6.65 -1.65
N GLN A 301 18.62 6.91 -2.96
CA GLN A 301 19.43 7.94 -3.61
C GLN A 301 19.03 9.35 -3.12
N TRP A 302 17.73 9.63 -2.93
CA TRP A 302 17.26 10.91 -2.36
C TRP A 302 17.87 11.17 -0.98
N VAL A 303 17.92 10.12 -0.14
CA VAL A 303 18.52 10.21 1.20
C VAL A 303 20.03 10.43 1.11
N LEU A 304 20.72 9.76 0.17
CA LEU A 304 22.16 9.92 -0.05
C LEU A 304 22.53 11.30 -0.60
N ASP A 305 21.73 11.82 -1.51
CA ASP A 305 21.92 13.16 -2.08
C ASP A 305 21.51 14.27 -1.09
N GLY A 306 20.71 13.92 -0.08
CA GLY A 306 20.22 14.86 0.93
C GLY A 306 19.07 15.73 0.44
N GLU A 307 18.37 15.32 -0.63
CA GLU A 307 17.31 16.11 -1.27
C GLU A 307 16.24 15.21 -1.90
N ILE A 308 14.96 15.59 -1.74
CA ILE A 308 13.83 14.98 -2.45
C ILE A 308 13.71 15.70 -3.81
N PRO A 309 13.74 14.96 -4.95
CA PRO A 309 13.68 15.58 -6.27
C PRO A 309 12.40 16.40 -6.48
N ALA A 310 12.49 17.48 -7.28
CA ALA A 310 11.41 18.41 -7.55
C ALA A 310 10.13 17.74 -8.06
N ALA A 311 10.25 16.64 -8.82
CA ALA A 311 9.13 15.87 -9.35
C ALA A 311 8.26 15.22 -8.24
N TYR A 312 8.78 15.06 -7.01
CA TYR A 312 8.09 14.43 -5.90
C TYR A 312 7.72 15.40 -4.76
N GLN A 313 8.00 16.69 -4.94
CA GLN A 313 7.66 17.73 -3.95
C GLN A 313 6.14 17.90 -3.78
N CYS A 314 5.33 17.52 -4.77
CA CYS A 314 3.87 17.44 -4.64
C CYS A 314 3.41 16.52 -3.49
N PHE A 315 4.27 15.58 -3.05
CA PHE A 315 4.03 14.72 -1.90
C PHE A 315 4.51 15.32 -0.56
N GLY A 316 5.02 16.56 -0.55
CA GLY A 316 5.46 17.29 0.63
C GLY A 316 4.34 17.63 1.61
N LEU A 317 4.72 18.11 2.80
CA LEU A 317 3.77 18.50 3.86
C LEU A 317 3.05 19.82 3.56
N GLU A 318 3.61 20.65 2.71
CA GLU A 318 3.10 22.00 2.37
C GLU A 318 1.66 21.95 1.83
N ARG A 319 1.27 20.83 1.22
CA ARG A 319 -0.10 20.63 0.72
C ARG A 319 -1.17 20.55 1.81
N PHE A 320 -0.77 20.36 3.06
CA PHE A 320 -1.68 20.38 4.23
C PHE A 320 -1.74 21.72 4.94
N ASP A 321 -0.89 22.69 4.57
CA ASP A 321 -0.88 24.02 5.14
C ASP A 321 -2.01 24.88 4.56
N VAL A 322 -3.18 24.82 5.18
CA VAL A 322 -4.40 25.56 4.77
C VAL A 322 -4.29 27.08 5.01
N SER A 323 -3.16 27.57 5.53
CA SER A 323 -2.97 28.99 5.91
C SER A 323 -2.54 29.92 4.76
N SER A 324 -2.43 29.43 3.52
CA SER A 324 -1.98 30.23 2.37
C SER A 324 -2.91 30.17 1.15
N SER A 325 -4.23 30.28 1.37
CA SER A 325 -5.11 30.66 0.25
C SER A 325 -5.42 32.17 0.36
N PRO A 326 -5.11 32.97 -0.67
CA PRO A 326 -5.35 34.40 -0.69
C PRO A 326 -6.85 34.74 -0.71
#